data_d2a739aad6a8e05a8b028bfa85bd05b0
#
_entry.id   d2a739aad6a8e05a8b028bfa85bd05b0
#
_cell.length_a   1.000
_cell.length_b   1.000
_cell.length_c   1.000
_cell.angle_alpha   90.00
_cell.angle_beta   90.00
_cell.angle_gamma   90.00
#
_symmetry.space_group_name_H-M   'P 1'
#
loop_
_entity.id
_entity.type
_entity.pdbx_description
1 polymer ?
#
loop_
_entity_poly.entity_id
_entity_poly.type
_entity_poly.pdbx_seq_one_letter_code
_entity_poly.pdbx_strand_id
1 'polypeptide(L)' 'MKHVCDVCGWEYDEAVGDPEQGIAPGTKFEDLPDDFVCPLCGVGKENFSKAE' A
#
# COMPACT_ATOMS: atom_id res chain seq x y z
N MET A 1 -7.07 -3.98 7.97
CA MET A 1 -6.03 -4.88 7.42
C MET A 1 -4.88 -4.06 6.89
N LYS A 2 -3.67 -4.54 7.08
CA LYS A 2 -2.48 -3.81 6.69
C LYS A 2 -1.60 -4.62 5.77
N HIS A 3 -0.92 -3.92 4.89
CA HIS A 3 0.07 -4.52 3.99
C HIS A 3 1.38 -3.77 4.20
N VAL A 4 2.49 -4.51 4.22
CA VAL A 4 3.81 -3.94 4.51
C VAL A 4 4.71 -4.15 3.32
N CYS A 5 5.43 -3.11 2.95
CA CYS A 5 6.45 -3.20 1.92
C CYS A 5 7.60 -4.06 2.44
N ASP A 6 7.95 -5.10 1.69
CA ASP A 6 9.02 -6.03 2.12
C ASP A 6 10.42 -5.42 1.98
N VAL A 7 10.53 -4.30 1.30
CA VAL A 7 11.83 -3.68 1.03
C VAL A 7 12.17 -2.62 2.08
N CYS A 8 11.23 -1.70 2.34
CA CYS A 8 11.51 -0.59 3.26
C CYS A 8 10.67 -0.61 4.53
N GLY A 9 9.66 -1.47 4.61
CA GLY A 9 8.83 -1.57 5.79
C GLY A 9 7.69 -0.56 5.87
N TRP A 10 7.41 0.18 4.81
CA TRP A 10 6.28 1.10 4.79
C TRP A 10 4.98 0.32 4.88
N GLU A 11 4.04 0.82 5.69
CA GLU A 11 2.77 0.14 5.90
C GLU A 11 1.64 0.87 5.20
N TYR A 12 0.82 0.11 4.48
CA TYR A 12 -0.42 0.60 3.92
C TYR A 12 -1.58 0.08 4.76
N ASP A 13 -2.34 1.00 5.36
CA ASP A 13 -3.52 0.65 6.15
C ASP A 13 -4.75 0.91 5.31
N GLU A 14 -5.50 -0.14 5.01
CA GLU A 14 -6.70 -0.02 4.18
C GLU A 14 -7.75 0.90 4.78
N ALA A 15 -7.83 0.96 6.10
CA ALA A 15 -8.81 1.81 6.77
C ALA A 15 -8.46 3.30 6.65
N VAL A 16 -7.18 3.62 6.51
CA VAL A 16 -6.69 4.99 6.43
C VAL A 16 -6.51 5.45 4.99
N GLY A 17 -6.12 4.53 4.12
CA GLY A 17 -5.80 4.86 2.73
C GLY A 17 -4.46 5.58 2.64
N ASP A 18 -4.27 6.28 1.54
CA ASP A 18 -3.04 7.07 1.33
C ASP A 18 -3.42 8.35 0.59
N PRO A 19 -3.83 9.38 1.33
CA PRO A 19 -4.27 10.63 0.70
C PRO A 19 -3.17 11.32 -0.10
N GLU A 20 -1.90 11.09 0.23
CA GLU A 20 -0.80 11.67 -0.52
C GLU A 20 -0.72 11.11 -1.93
N GLN A 21 -1.20 9.89 -2.13
CA GLN A 21 -1.25 9.26 -3.45
C GLN A 21 -2.65 9.28 -4.04
N GLY A 22 -3.59 9.96 -3.39
CA GLY A 22 -4.95 10.06 -3.88
C GLY A 22 -5.79 8.82 -3.60
N ILE A 23 -5.42 8.02 -2.62
CA ILE A 23 -6.13 6.80 -2.25
C ILE A 23 -7.03 7.09 -1.07
N ALA A 24 -8.33 6.93 -1.27
CA ALA A 24 -9.32 7.21 -0.24
C ALA A 24 -9.27 6.18 0.89
N PRO A 25 -9.63 6.59 2.13
CA PRO A 25 -9.77 5.63 3.22
C PRO A 25 -10.79 4.55 2.86
N GLY A 26 -10.52 3.32 3.27
CA GLY A 26 -11.38 2.19 2.97
C GLY A 26 -11.09 1.49 1.66
N THR A 27 -10.07 1.93 0.93
CA THR A 27 -9.67 1.27 -0.31
C THR A 27 -8.85 0.03 0.01
N LYS A 28 -9.31 -1.12 -0.47
CA LYS A 28 -8.59 -2.37 -0.25
C LYS A 28 -7.31 -2.40 -1.07
N PHE A 29 -6.30 -3.09 -0.56
CA PHE A 29 -5.03 -3.20 -1.26
C PHE A 29 -5.21 -3.80 -2.67
N GLU A 30 -6.09 -4.78 -2.80
CA GLU A 30 -6.37 -5.42 -4.09
C GLU A 30 -7.06 -4.48 -5.08
N ASP A 31 -7.69 -3.42 -4.57
CA ASP A 31 -8.36 -2.43 -5.41
C ASP A 31 -7.42 -1.30 -5.85
N LEU A 32 -6.20 -1.30 -5.38
CA LEU A 32 -5.21 -0.31 -5.80
C LEU A 32 -4.85 -0.52 -7.27
N PRO A 33 -4.49 0.56 -7.99
CA PRO A 33 -4.10 0.42 -9.39
C PRO A 33 -2.86 -0.44 -9.55
N ASP A 34 -2.71 -1.06 -10.72
CA ASP A 34 -1.58 -1.93 -10.98
C ASP A 34 -0.25 -1.20 -10.94
N ASP A 35 -0.27 0.11 -11.18
CA ASP A 35 0.93 0.94 -11.14
C ASP A 35 1.19 1.55 -9.77
N PHE A 36 0.43 1.13 -8.75
CA PHE A 36 0.69 1.57 -7.39
C PHE A 36 2.07 1.13 -6.94
N VAL A 37 2.81 2.06 -6.33
CA VAL A 37 4.16 1.78 -5.84
C VAL A 37 4.29 2.33 -4.42
N CYS A 38 5.25 1.75 -3.68
CA CYS A 38 5.58 2.23 -2.35
C CYS A 38 6.08 3.68 -2.43
N PRO A 39 5.52 4.61 -1.64
CA PRO A 39 5.94 6.00 -1.69
C PRO A 39 7.35 6.23 -1.13
N LEU A 40 7.91 5.26 -0.43
CA LEU A 40 9.24 5.40 0.17
C LEU A 40 10.34 4.82 -0.71
N CYS A 41 10.14 3.63 -1.23
CA CYS A 41 11.19 2.95 -2.01
C CYS A 41 10.82 2.70 -3.47
N GLY A 42 9.55 2.86 -3.84
CA GLY A 42 9.13 2.79 -5.23
C GLY A 42 8.93 1.41 -5.80
N VAL A 43 8.91 0.37 -4.98
CA VAL A 43 8.64 -0.98 -5.47
C VAL A 43 7.16 -1.18 -5.70
N GLY A 44 6.81 -2.12 -6.57
CA GLY A 44 5.41 -2.39 -6.91
C GLY A 44 4.67 -3.19 -5.86
N LYS A 45 3.39 -3.45 -6.14
CA LYS A 45 2.52 -4.17 -5.21
C LYS A 45 3.01 -5.58 -4.90
N GLU A 46 3.72 -6.20 -5.83
CA GLU A 46 4.20 -7.57 -5.62
C GLU A 46 5.22 -7.67 -4.50
N ASN A 47 5.78 -6.55 -4.07
CA ASN A 47 6.75 -6.52 -2.97
C ASN A 47 6.10 -6.20 -1.63
N PHE A 48 4.79 -6.30 -1.55
CA PHE A 48 4.06 -6.10 -0.31
C PHE A 48 3.57 -7.43 0.24
N SER A 49 3.58 -7.53 1.56
CA SER A 49 3.06 -8.70 2.27
C SER A 49 1.95 -8.28 3.21
N LYS A 50 0.97 -9.16 3.39
CA LYS A 50 -0.13 -8.90 4.31
C LYS A 50 0.41 -8.96 5.74
N ALA A 51 0.22 -7.88 6.50
CA ALA A 51 0.76 -7.76 7.85
C ALA A 51 -0.20 -8.27 8.92
N GLU A 52 -1.46 -8.51 8.58
CA GLU A 52 -2.44 -9.05 9.53
C GLU A 52 -3.32 -10.08 8.86
#